data_dc506990b0980dc33f7f7b0fd0a6b834
#
_entry.id   dc506990b0980dc33f7f7b0fd0a6b834
#
_cell.length_a   1.000
_cell.length_b   1.000
_cell.length_c   1.000
_cell.angle_alpha   90.00
_cell.angle_beta   90.00
_cell.angle_gamma   90.00
#
_symmetry.space_group_name_H-M   'P 1'
#
loop_
_entity.id
_entity.type
_entity.pdbx_description
1 polymer ?
#
loop_
_entity_poly.entity_id
_entity_poly.type
_entity_poly.pdbx_seq_one_letter_code
_entity_poly.pdbx_strand_id
1 'polypeptide(L)'
;MSRAFVDDDRDDAGPARDYHLPALDAPDYDEACARVILEAARDGETPSAEKATGYYWGEERLKPFVARILDEAVANRDERLEQLARRFLK
;
A
#
# COMPACT_ATOMS: atom_id res chain seq x y z
N MET A 1 -16.27 6.39 26.95
CA MET A 1 -16.43 6.33 26.67
C MET A 1 -16.49 6.06 26.29
N SER A 2 -16.31 6.05 26.33
CA SER A 2 -16.33 5.90 25.81
C SER A 2 -16.23 5.54 25.33
N ARG A 3 -16.03 5.58 25.19
CA ARG A 3 -15.93 5.36 24.56
C ARG A 3 -15.72 5.09 24.16
N ALA A 4 -15.56 5.13 24.19
CA ALA A 4 -15.33 5.05 23.57
C ALA A 4 -14.92 4.66 23.24
N PHE A 5 -14.74 4.54 23.16
CA PHE A 5 -14.41 4.38 22.67
C PHE A 5 -14.18 3.82 22.21
N VAL A 6 -14.20 3.87 22.26
CA VAL A 6 -14.04 3.52 21.63
C VAL A 6 -13.77 2.92 21.03
N ASP A 7 -13.56 2.88 20.97
CA ASP A 7 -13.30 2.57 20.33
C ASP A 7 -13.02 2.02 19.86
N ASP A 8 -12.93 1.94 19.82
CA ASP A 8 -12.71 1.64 19.26
C ASP A 8 -12.37 1.10 18.75
N ASP A 9 -12.24 0.96 18.64
CA ASP A 9 -11.96 0.72 18.04
C ASP A 9 -11.45 0.23 17.63
N ARG A 10 -11.23 0.06 17.51
CA ARG A 10 -10.73 -0.16 17.02
C ARG A 10 -10.30 -0.84 16.68
N ASP A 11 -10.07 -1.16 16.54
CA ASP A 11 -9.61 -1.42 16.07
C ASP A 11 -9.05 -1.91 15.64
N ASP A 12 -8.94 -2.23 15.72
CA ASP A 12 -8.53 -2.55 15.28
C ASP A 12 -7.95 -2.83 14.68
N ALA A 13 -8.27 -3.54 14.80
CA ALA A 13 -7.42 -3.67 14.20
C ALA A 13 -6.90 -2.81 13.65
N GLY A 14 -6.46 -3.09 14.04
CA GLY A 14 -5.79 -2.00 13.83
C GLY A 14 -6.58 -1.11 12.99
N PRO A 15 -6.63 0.02 13.37
CA PRO A 15 -7.46 0.92 12.65
C PRO A 15 -7.02 0.93 11.24
N ALA A 16 -7.95 0.89 10.43
CA ALA A 16 -7.67 1.01 9.05
C ALA A 16 -7.10 2.38 8.80
N ARG A 17 -5.93 2.43 8.26
CA ARG A 17 -5.44 3.67 7.70
C ARG A 17 -6.33 4.03 6.54
N ASP A 18 -6.50 5.32 6.36
CA ASP A 18 -7.21 5.80 5.18
C ASP A 18 -6.18 5.98 4.07
N TYR A 19 -6.22 5.09 3.10
CA TYR A 19 -5.28 5.11 2.00
C TYR A 19 -5.78 5.93 0.81
N HIS A 20 -6.98 6.47 0.90
CA HIS A 20 -7.55 7.30 -0.16
C HIS A 20 -7.57 6.59 -1.52
N LEU A 21 -7.93 5.31 -1.48
CA LEU A 21 -8.01 4.53 -2.71
C LEU A 21 -9.18 5.00 -3.57
N PRO A 22 -9.00 4.99 -4.91
CA PRO A 22 -10.13 5.29 -5.80
C PRO A 22 -11.13 4.14 -5.79
N ALA A 23 -12.23 4.31 -6.52
CA ALA A 23 -13.23 3.26 -6.63
C ALA A 23 -12.62 2.03 -7.30
N LEU A 24 -13.16 0.86 -6.96
CA LEU A 24 -12.65 -0.42 -7.48
C LEU A 24 -12.63 -0.48 -9.00
N ASP A 25 -13.58 0.17 -9.65
CA ASP A 25 -13.66 0.16 -11.10
C ASP A 25 -12.95 1.35 -11.76
N ALA A 26 -12.25 2.16 -10.98
CA ALA A 26 -11.51 3.27 -11.53
C ALA A 26 -10.33 2.77 -12.36
N PRO A 27 -10.03 3.44 -13.49
CA PRO A 27 -8.93 2.98 -14.34
C PRO A 27 -7.57 2.98 -13.66
N ASP A 28 -7.37 3.81 -12.64
CA ASP A 28 -6.09 3.91 -11.93
C ASP A 28 -6.09 3.15 -10.62
N TYR A 29 -7.08 2.28 -10.38
CA TYR A 29 -7.16 1.58 -9.10
C TYR A 29 -5.92 0.73 -8.85
N ASP A 30 -5.47 -0.03 -9.85
CA ASP A 30 -4.32 -0.92 -9.67
C ASP A 30 -3.04 -0.12 -9.42
N GLU A 31 -2.87 0.99 -10.12
CA GLU A 31 -1.70 1.84 -9.88
C GLU A 31 -1.73 2.40 -8.46
N ALA A 32 -2.89 2.86 -8.02
CA ALA A 32 -3.02 3.39 -6.66
C ALA A 32 -2.73 2.32 -5.63
N CYS A 33 -3.19 1.09 -5.86
CA CYS A 33 -2.91 -0.02 -4.97
C CYS A 33 -1.42 -0.33 -4.88
N ALA A 34 -0.73 -0.31 -6.00
CA ALA A 34 0.71 -0.55 -6.01
C ALA A 34 1.43 0.47 -5.12
N ARG A 35 1.07 1.74 -5.25
CA ARG A 35 1.69 2.79 -4.42
C ARG A 35 1.36 2.59 -2.95
N VAL A 36 0.11 2.28 -2.63
CA VAL A 36 -0.32 2.08 -1.25
C VAL A 36 0.46 0.94 -0.60
N ILE A 37 0.59 -0.18 -1.30
CA ILE A 37 1.29 -1.33 -0.74
C ILE A 37 2.76 -1.02 -0.48
N LEU A 38 3.42 -0.33 -1.41
CA LEU A 38 4.81 0.03 -1.20
C LEU A 38 4.98 1.06 -0.09
N GLU A 39 4.11 2.06 -0.03
CA GLU A 39 4.18 3.06 1.03
C GLU A 39 3.90 2.44 2.39
N ALA A 40 2.94 1.54 2.48
CA ALA A 40 2.65 0.87 3.73
C ALA A 40 3.83 0.00 4.19
N ALA A 41 4.55 -0.60 3.25
CA ALA A 41 5.71 -1.40 3.58
C ALA A 41 6.81 -0.55 4.22
N ARG A 42 6.92 0.72 3.86
CA ARG A 42 7.89 1.63 4.49
C ARG A 42 7.63 1.74 5.99
N ASP A 43 6.37 1.64 6.38
CA ASP A 43 5.96 1.79 7.78
C ASP A 43 5.73 0.45 8.46
N GLY A 44 6.03 -0.65 7.78
CA GLY A 44 5.81 -1.97 8.34
C GLY A 44 4.34 -2.36 8.41
N GLU A 45 3.50 -1.79 7.57
CA GLU A 45 2.06 -2.00 7.61
C GLU A 45 1.52 -2.70 6.36
N THR A 46 2.33 -3.55 5.75
CA THR A 46 1.92 -4.29 4.56
C THR A 46 0.59 -5.03 4.75
N PRO A 47 0.37 -5.75 5.86
CA PRO A 47 -0.92 -6.47 6.01
C PRO A 47 -2.13 -5.54 5.97
N SER A 48 -2.01 -4.34 6.52
CA SER A 48 -3.10 -3.37 6.47
C SER A 48 -3.41 -2.96 5.03
N ALA A 49 -2.37 -2.71 4.24
CA ALA A 49 -2.54 -2.34 2.84
C ALA A 49 -3.10 -3.50 2.03
N GLU A 50 -2.65 -4.72 2.29
CA GLU A 50 -3.20 -5.88 1.60
C GLU A 50 -4.70 -6.01 1.84
N LYS A 51 -5.11 -5.77 3.08
CA LYS A 51 -6.51 -5.84 3.43
C LYS A 51 -7.31 -4.74 2.73
N ALA A 52 -6.77 -3.54 2.69
CA ALA A 52 -7.45 -2.40 2.10
C ALA A 52 -7.57 -2.53 0.57
N THR A 53 -6.53 -3.04 -0.08
CA THR A 53 -6.48 -3.10 -1.54
C THR A 53 -7.07 -4.40 -2.11
N GLY A 54 -7.05 -5.46 -1.33
CA GLY A 54 -7.41 -6.78 -1.83
C GLY A 54 -6.30 -7.49 -2.58
N TYR A 55 -5.12 -6.88 -2.68
CA TYR A 55 -3.96 -7.47 -3.33
C TYR A 55 -2.89 -7.80 -2.31
N TYR A 56 -2.16 -8.87 -2.57
CA TYR A 56 -1.05 -9.29 -1.72
C TYR A 56 0.28 -8.79 -2.24
N TRP A 57 1.26 -8.79 -1.36
CA TRP A 57 2.62 -8.43 -1.74
C TRP A 57 3.09 -9.36 -2.86
N GLY A 58 3.65 -8.76 -3.91
CA GLY A 58 4.14 -9.53 -5.05
C GLY A 58 3.08 -9.82 -6.11
N GLU A 59 1.91 -9.23 -5.98
CA GLU A 59 0.82 -9.46 -6.93
C GLU A 59 1.24 -9.19 -8.37
N GLU A 60 1.06 -10.18 -9.24
CA GLU A 60 1.47 -10.08 -10.64
C GLU A 60 0.82 -8.87 -11.34
N ARG A 61 -0.45 -8.65 -11.05
CA ARG A 61 -1.20 -7.58 -11.69
C ARG A 61 -0.61 -6.20 -11.43
N LEU A 62 0.06 -6.06 -10.31
CA LEU A 62 0.63 -4.77 -9.91
C LEU A 62 2.06 -4.59 -10.39
N LYS A 63 2.71 -5.62 -10.87
CA LYS A 63 4.14 -5.54 -11.22
C LYS A 63 4.47 -4.45 -12.25
N PRO A 64 3.67 -4.25 -13.30
CA PRO A 64 3.98 -3.16 -14.24
C PRO A 64 3.99 -1.79 -13.57
N PHE A 65 3.07 -1.59 -12.62
CA PHE A 65 3.00 -0.32 -11.91
C PHE A 65 4.15 -0.17 -10.93
N VAL A 66 4.51 -1.27 -10.25
CA VAL A 66 5.64 -1.26 -9.33
C VAL A 66 6.94 -0.98 -10.09
N ALA A 67 7.07 -1.51 -11.30
CA ALA A 67 8.25 -1.21 -12.11
C ALA A 67 8.37 0.28 -12.41
N ARG A 68 7.25 0.95 -12.66
CA ARG A 68 7.28 2.40 -12.87
C ARG A 68 7.63 3.15 -11.59
N ILE A 69 7.11 2.68 -10.46
CA ILE A 69 7.44 3.28 -9.18
C ILE A 69 8.93 3.10 -8.89
N LEU A 70 9.49 1.95 -9.25
CA LEU A 70 10.91 1.72 -9.10
C LEU A 70 11.73 2.76 -9.90
N ASP A 71 11.33 3.01 -11.15
CA ASP A 71 12.02 4.02 -11.96
C ASP A 71 11.94 5.39 -11.30
N GLU A 72 10.79 5.75 -10.76
CA GLU A 72 10.64 7.02 -10.05
C GLU A 72 11.52 7.09 -8.83
N ALA A 73 11.58 5.98 -8.07
CA ALA A 73 12.40 5.95 -6.86
C ALA A 73 13.86 6.13 -7.18
N VAL A 74 14.35 5.50 -8.23
CA VAL A 74 15.73 5.66 -8.67
C VAL A 74 15.99 7.10 -9.08
N ALA A 75 15.08 7.69 -9.86
CA ALA A 75 15.24 9.07 -10.31
C ALA A 75 15.24 10.06 -9.15
N ASN A 76 14.46 9.77 -8.12
CA ASN A 76 14.33 10.65 -6.96
C ASN A 76 15.32 10.31 -5.85
N ARG A 77 16.15 9.29 -6.04
CA ARG A 77 17.11 8.80 -5.05
C ARG A 77 16.45 8.39 -3.75
N ASP A 78 15.25 7.83 -3.86
CA ASP A 78 14.52 7.28 -2.73
C ASP A 78 14.92 5.82 -2.57
N GLU A 79 16.01 5.58 -1.85
CA GLU A 79 16.60 4.26 -1.75
C GLU A 79 15.68 3.25 -1.06
N ARG A 80 14.95 3.70 -0.07
CA ARG A 80 14.05 2.80 0.65
C ARG A 80 12.94 2.30 -0.27
N LEU A 81 12.32 3.21 -1.00
CA LEU A 81 11.27 2.85 -1.94
C LEU A 81 11.82 1.98 -3.05
N GLU A 82 13.02 2.29 -3.53
CA GLU A 82 13.67 1.47 -4.54
C GLU A 82 13.84 0.04 -4.06
N GLN A 83 14.33 -0.15 -2.83
CA GLN A 83 14.53 -1.49 -2.28
C GLN A 83 13.22 -2.24 -2.17
N LEU A 84 12.18 -1.57 -1.71
CA LEU A 84 10.88 -2.20 -1.55
C LEU A 84 10.29 -2.61 -2.90
N ALA A 85 10.40 -1.74 -3.90
CA ALA A 85 9.91 -2.05 -5.23
C ALA A 85 10.66 -3.25 -5.82
N ARG A 86 11.97 -3.32 -5.64
CA ARG A 86 12.75 -4.46 -6.13
C ARG A 86 12.31 -5.75 -5.47
N ARG A 87 12.04 -5.71 -4.17
CA ARG A 87 11.55 -6.90 -3.46
C ARG A 87 10.21 -7.35 -3.99
N PHE A 88 9.33 -6.40 -4.27
CA PHE A 88 8.01 -6.72 -4.78
C PHE A 88 8.12 -7.45 -6.12
N LEU A 89 9.07 -7.03 -6.95
CA LEU A 89 9.21 -7.55 -8.31
C LEU A 89 9.94 -8.90 -8.38
N LYS A 90 10.51 -9.34 -7.29
CA LYS A 90 11.19 -10.63 -7.25
C LYS A 90 10.25 -11.84 -7.51
#